data_d7a832255a51af5831756569e5f10f32
#
_entry.id   d7a832255a51af5831756569e5f10f32
#
_cell.length_a   1.000
_cell.length_b   1.000
_cell.length_c   1.000
_cell.angle_alpha   90.00
_cell.angle_beta   90.00
_cell.angle_gamma   90.00
#
_symmetry.space_group_name_H-M   'P 1'
#
loop_
_entity.id
_entity.type
_entity.pdbx_description
1 polymer ?
#
loop_
_entity_poly.entity_id
_entity_poly.type
_entity_poly.pdbx_seq_one_letter_code
_entity_poly.pdbx_strand_id
1 'polypeptide(L)'
;MKRSIIITGGAGFIGSHVVRLFVNKYPDYEIICLDKLTYAGNLANLADVEKRANYRFVRMDICDYEGVSRLMKEARVDGIIHLAAESHVDRSIKDPFTFARTNVMGTLALLQAAKEYWESLPEKYEGKRFYHISTDEVYGALEMNRPEGIKPPYATAASSTQHHLAYGDQFFHEDTPYRPHSPYSASKASSDHFVRAYHDTYGMPTIVTNCSNNYGPYQFP
;
A
#
# COMPACT_ATOMS: atom_id res chain seq x y z
N MET A 1 8.12 21.89 -14.98
CA MET A 1 7.40 20.76 -15.62
C MET A 1 6.23 20.37 -14.75
N LYS A 2 5.12 19.93 -15.35
CA LYS A 2 3.95 19.40 -14.62
C LYS A 2 4.34 18.08 -13.98
N ARG A 3 4.15 17.90 -12.68
CA ARG A 3 4.40 16.62 -11.98
C ARG A 3 3.30 15.61 -12.31
N SER A 4 3.66 14.35 -12.45
CA SER A 4 2.73 13.26 -12.70
C SER A 4 2.80 12.22 -11.58
N ILE A 5 1.65 11.92 -10.98
CA ILE A 5 1.53 11.01 -9.83
C ILE A 5 0.55 9.89 -10.17
N ILE A 6 0.99 8.64 -10.03
CA ILE A 6 0.11 7.48 -10.08
C ILE A 6 -0.43 7.21 -8.66
N ILE A 7 -1.74 7.06 -8.55
CA ILE A 7 -2.42 6.58 -7.34
C ILE A 7 -3.06 5.24 -7.69
N THR A 8 -2.49 4.14 -7.20
CA THR A 8 -3.01 2.80 -7.45
C THR A 8 -4.11 2.45 -6.45
N GLY A 9 -5.09 1.64 -6.87
CA GLY A 9 -6.27 1.37 -6.04
C GLY A 9 -7.15 2.61 -5.85
N GLY A 10 -7.04 3.58 -6.76
CA GLY A 10 -7.65 4.88 -6.62
C GLY A 10 -9.17 4.89 -6.75
N ALA A 11 -9.81 3.83 -7.28
CA ALA A 11 -11.25 3.70 -7.32
C ALA A 11 -11.85 2.99 -6.07
N GLY A 12 -10.98 2.51 -5.16
CA GLY A 12 -11.38 1.93 -3.88
C GLY A 12 -11.73 2.98 -2.82
N PHE A 13 -12.06 2.52 -1.62
CA PHE A 13 -12.43 3.37 -0.48
C PHE A 13 -11.36 4.43 -0.17
N ILE A 14 -10.22 4.03 0.36
CA ILE A 14 -9.16 4.98 0.77
C ILE A 14 -8.58 5.69 -0.45
N GLY A 15 -8.35 4.96 -1.54
CA GLY A 15 -7.75 5.50 -2.77
C GLY A 15 -8.58 6.64 -3.37
N SER A 16 -9.91 6.56 -3.37
CA SER A 16 -10.77 7.61 -3.90
C SER A 16 -10.66 8.94 -3.14
N HIS A 17 -10.46 8.87 -1.81
CA HIS A 17 -10.21 10.06 -1.00
C HIS A 17 -8.83 10.67 -1.31
N VAL A 18 -7.82 9.85 -1.51
CA VAL A 18 -6.47 10.31 -1.89
C VAL A 18 -6.48 10.95 -3.29
N VAL A 19 -7.12 10.29 -4.27
CA VAL A 19 -7.28 10.86 -5.62
C VAL A 19 -7.98 12.23 -5.56
N ARG A 20 -9.12 12.32 -4.87
CA ARG A 20 -9.87 13.57 -4.71
C ARG A 20 -9.05 14.67 -4.05
N LEU A 21 -8.32 14.31 -2.99
CA LEU A 21 -7.42 15.25 -2.30
C LEU A 21 -6.37 15.81 -3.26
N PHE A 22 -5.69 14.94 -4.01
CA PHE A 22 -4.61 15.36 -4.89
C PHE A 22 -5.13 16.15 -6.10
N VAL A 23 -6.23 15.74 -6.72
CA VAL A 23 -6.86 16.45 -7.84
C VAL A 23 -7.24 17.88 -7.44
N ASN A 24 -7.82 18.08 -6.26
CA ASN A 24 -8.25 19.38 -5.81
C ASN A 24 -7.12 20.26 -5.27
N LYS A 25 -6.16 19.66 -4.56
CA LYS A 25 -5.07 20.39 -3.90
C LYS A 25 -3.93 20.77 -4.86
N TYR A 26 -3.70 19.97 -5.89
CA TYR A 26 -2.58 20.14 -6.82
C TYR A 26 -3.07 20.24 -8.28
N PRO A 27 -3.70 21.36 -8.67
CA PRO A 27 -4.26 21.52 -10.02
C PRO A 27 -3.21 21.46 -11.14
N ASP A 28 -1.95 21.75 -10.81
CA ASP A 28 -0.84 21.70 -11.76
C ASP A 28 -0.19 20.32 -11.89
N TYR A 29 -0.64 19.32 -11.11
CA TYR A 29 -0.17 17.94 -11.25
C TYR A 29 -1.09 17.16 -12.19
N GLU A 30 -0.58 16.15 -12.86
CA GLU A 30 -1.37 15.10 -13.49
C GLU A 30 -1.58 13.97 -12.48
N ILE A 31 -2.83 13.68 -12.15
CA ILE A 31 -3.21 12.63 -11.21
C ILE A 31 -3.78 11.45 -11.99
N ILE A 32 -3.04 10.36 -11.99
CA ILE A 32 -3.38 9.12 -12.70
C ILE A 32 -3.95 8.14 -11.68
N CYS A 33 -5.26 7.94 -11.71
CA CYS A 33 -5.94 6.90 -10.95
C CYS A 33 -5.79 5.56 -11.68
N LEU A 34 -4.95 4.67 -11.17
CA LEU A 34 -4.77 3.34 -11.72
C LEU A 34 -5.52 2.32 -10.88
N ASP A 35 -6.46 1.61 -11.48
CA ASP A 35 -7.28 0.60 -10.78
C ASP A 35 -7.69 -0.51 -11.74
N LYS A 36 -7.71 -1.74 -11.25
CA LYS A 36 -8.16 -2.92 -12.01
C LYS A 36 -9.68 -3.02 -12.06
N LEU A 37 -10.39 -2.35 -11.14
CA LEU A 37 -11.84 -2.43 -10.90
C LEU A 37 -12.25 -3.87 -10.55
N THR A 38 -11.73 -4.36 -9.44
CA THR A 38 -12.19 -5.58 -8.79
C THR A 38 -13.45 -5.30 -7.95
N TYR A 39 -13.83 -6.18 -7.05
CA TYR A 39 -15.04 -6.07 -6.24
C TYR A 39 -15.14 -4.76 -5.41
N ALA A 40 -14.00 -4.20 -4.98
CA ALA A 40 -13.96 -2.99 -4.15
C ALA A 40 -13.73 -1.69 -4.94
N GLY A 41 -13.40 -1.78 -6.22
CA GLY A 41 -13.17 -0.63 -7.10
C GLY A 41 -14.46 -0.14 -7.75
N ASN A 42 -14.83 1.13 -7.51
CA ASN A 42 -16.04 1.73 -8.08
C ASN A 42 -15.76 3.16 -8.55
N LEU A 43 -15.88 3.41 -9.87
CA LEU A 43 -15.67 4.74 -10.44
C LEU A 43 -16.67 5.78 -9.95
N ALA A 44 -17.85 5.38 -9.50
CA ALA A 44 -18.81 6.30 -8.90
C ALA A 44 -18.23 7.04 -7.68
N ASN A 45 -17.24 6.45 -7.00
CA ASN A 45 -16.52 7.11 -5.91
C ASN A 45 -15.76 8.36 -6.35
N LEU A 46 -15.52 8.54 -7.64
CA LEU A 46 -14.73 9.63 -8.24
C LEU A 46 -15.54 10.55 -9.16
N ALA A 47 -16.87 10.43 -9.16
CA ALA A 47 -17.76 11.20 -10.05
C ALA A 47 -17.58 12.72 -9.93
N ASP A 48 -17.22 13.21 -8.75
CA ASP A 48 -16.98 14.63 -8.46
C ASP A 48 -15.68 15.18 -9.05
N VAL A 49 -14.73 14.30 -9.39
CA VAL A 49 -13.43 14.69 -9.96
C VAL A 49 -13.19 14.15 -11.37
N GLU A 50 -14.06 13.29 -11.91
CA GLU A 50 -13.86 12.63 -13.20
C GLU A 50 -13.64 13.59 -14.38
N LYS A 51 -14.25 14.80 -14.32
CA LYS A 51 -14.20 15.83 -15.38
C LYS A 51 -13.07 16.85 -15.17
N ARG A 52 -12.23 16.67 -14.14
CA ARG A 52 -11.13 17.61 -13.88
C ARG A 52 -10.01 17.41 -14.91
N ALA A 53 -9.49 18.52 -15.44
CA ALA A 53 -8.45 18.49 -16.48
C ALA A 53 -7.12 17.85 -16.05
N ASN A 54 -6.91 17.74 -14.75
CA ASN A 54 -5.72 17.14 -14.15
C ASN A 54 -5.95 15.72 -13.63
N TYR A 55 -7.11 15.11 -13.91
CA TYR A 55 -7.45 13.72 -13.57
C TYR A 55 -7.44 12.83 -14.80
N ARG A 56 -6.86 11.63 -14.66
CA ARG A 56 -6.89 10.59 -15.69
C ARG A 56 -7.11 9.23 -15.03
N PHE A 57 -8.08 8.47 -15.54
CA PHE A 57 -8.29 7.08 -15.13
C PHE A 57 -7.58 6.13 -16.09
N VAL A 58 -6.91 5.11 -15.52
CA VAL A 58 -6.28 4.01 -16.25
C VAL A 58 -6.74 2.68 -15.65
N ARG A 59 -7.48 1.89 -16.43
CA ARG A 59 -7.85 0.53 -16.01
C ARG A 59 -6.69 -0.41 -16.28
N MET A 60 -6.03 -0.87 -15.22
CA MET A 60 -4.85 -1.73 -15.34
C MET A 60 -4.65 -2.56 -14.07
N ASP A 61 -4.14 -3.79 -14.23
CA ASP A 61 -3.63 -4.60 -13.11
C ASP A 61 -2.21 -4.14 -12.76
N ILE A 62 -1.94 -3.92 -11.48
CA ILE A 62 -0.57 -3.58 -11.01
C ILE A 62 0.44 -4.69 -11.28
N CYS A 63 -0.02 -5.93 -11.49
CA CYS A 63 0.82 -7.07 -11.88
C CYS A 63 1.21 -7.04 -13.37
N ASP A 64 0.62 -6.18 -14.19
CA ASP A 64 1.01 -5.98 -15.59
C ASP A 64 2.26 -5.09 -15.66
N TYR A 65 3.42 -5.71 -15.43
CA TYR A 65 4.71 -5.03 -15.41
C TYR A 65 4.99 -4.24 -16.71
N GLU A 66 4.70 -4.82 -17.87
CA GLU A 66 4.92 -4.17 -19.17
C GLU A 66 3.99 -2.95 -19.35
N GLY A 67 2.72 -3.09 -18.97
CA GLY A 67 1.76 -1.99 -18.99
C GLY A 67 2.16 -0.86 -18.05
N VAL A 68 2.56 -1.19 -16.82
CA VAL A 68 3.05 -0.22 -15.82
C VAL A 68 4.31 0.47 -16.33
N SER A 69 5.30 -0.26 -16.85
CA SER A 69 6.55 0.30 -17.37
C SER A 69 6.31 1.26 -18.53
N ARG A 70 5.37 0.94 -19.42
CA ARG A 70 4.96 1.83 -20.51
C ARG A 70 4.30 3.10 -19.98
N LEU A 71 3.34 2.96 -19.03
CA LEU A 71 2.66 4.09 -18.42
C LEU A 71 3.62 5.04 -17.70
N MET A 72 4.61 4.50 -16.98
CA MET A 72 5.66 5.28 -16.30
C MET A 72 6.39 6.23 -17.26
N LYS A 73 6.76 5.72 -18.45
CA LYS A 73 7.48 6.47 -19.48
C LYS A 73 6.57 7.47 -20.20
N GLU A 74 5.39 7.05 -20.62
CA GLU A 74 4.42 7.88 -21.36
C GLU A 74 3.96 9.09 -20.55
N ALA A 75 3.63 8.87 -19.29
CA ALA A 75 3.13 9.91 -18.38
C ALA A 75 4.25 10.65 -17.61
N ARG A 76 5.52 10.29 -17.81
CA ARG A 76 6.68 10.89 -17.11
C ARG A 76 6.48 10.93 -15.59
N VAL A 77 6.16 9.77 -15.02
CA VAL A 77 5.71 9.66 -13.63
C VAL A 77 6.82 10.03 -12.64
N ASP A 78 6.52 10.98 -11.74
CA ASP A 78 7.43 11.44 -10.68
C ASP A 78 7.17 10.75 -9.34
N GLY A 79 5.96 10.23 -9.14
CA GLY A 79 5.62 9.60 -7.88
C GLY A 79 4.53 8.55 -8.00
N ILE A 80 4.57 7.61 -7.07
CA ILE A 80 3.55 6.58 -6.92
C ILE A 80 3.03 6.62 -5.48
N ILE A 81 1.70 6.67 -5.32
CA ILE A 81 1.03 6.41 -4.05
C ILE A 81 0.33 5.07 -4.21
N HIS A 82 0.86 4.05 -3.55
CA HIS A 82 0.46 2.67 -3.76
C HIS A 82 -0.53 2.21 -2.67
N LEU A 83 -1.83 2.18 -3.05
CA LEU A 83 -2.92 1.70 -2.20
C LEU A 83 -3.58 0.42 -2.74
N ALA A 84 -3.32 0.04 -4.01
CA ALA A 84 -3.91 -1.17 -4.58
C ALA A 84 -3.46 -2.41 -3.79
N ALA A 85 -4.42 -3.13 -3.24
CA ALA A 85 -4.19 -4.36 -2.51
C ALA A 85 -5.46 -5.20 -2.45
N GLU A 86 -5.31 -6.50 -2.26
CA GLU A 86 -6.35 -7.34 -1.65
C GLU A 86 -6.27 -7.15 -0.14
N SER A 87 -7.40 -6.87 0.54
CA SER A 87 -7.39 -6.35 1.93
C SER A 87 -8.26 -7.11 2.94
N HIS A 88 -9.09 -8.07 2.53
CA HIS A 88 -9.98 -8.79 3.44
C HIS A 88 -9.33 -10.07 3.98
N VAL A 89 -9.13 -10.14 5.30
CA VAL A 89 -8.52 -11.30 5.99
C VAL A 89 -9.23 -12.60 5.66
N ASP A 90 -10.57 -12.67 5.79
CA ASP A 90 -11.33 -13.90 5.51
C ASP A 90 -11.18 -14.39 4.06
N ARG A 91 -11.06 -13.46 3.11
CA ARG A 91 -10.78 -13.80 1.71
C ARG A 91 -9.37 -14.35 1.54
N SER A 92 -8.39 -13.80 2.28
CA SER A 92 -7.01 -14.27 2.23
C SER A 92 -6.85 -15.72 2.72
N ILE A 93 -7.67 -16.11 3.67
CA ILE A 93 -7.70 -17.51 4.18
C ILE A 93 -8.25 -18.47 3.10
N LYS A 94 -9.23 -18.02 2.31
CA LYS A 94 -9.85 -18.83 1.24
C LYS A 94 -8.99 -18.89 -0.02
N ASP A 95 -8.33 -17.79 -0.38
CA ASP A 95 -7.50 -17.66 -1.59
C ASP A 95 -6.22 -16.86 -1.32
N PRO A 96 -5.23 -17.46 -0.66
CA PRO A 96 -3.97 -16.78 -0.35
C PRO A 96 -3.14 -16.45 -1.60
N PHE A 97 -3.33 -17.19 -2.71
CA PHE A 97 -2.57 -16.96 -3.94
C PHE A 97 -2.90 -15.62 -4.59
N THR A 98 -4.17 -15.23 -4.60
CA THR A 98 -4.59 -13.92 -5.10
C THR A 98 -3.96 -12.80 -4.27
N PHE A 99 -3.87 -12.95 -2.95
CA PHE A 99 -3.23 -11.98 -2.05
C PHE A 99 -1.71 -11.89 -2.30
N ALA A 100 -1.03 -13.03 -2.41
CA ALA A 100 0.40 -13.04 -2.73
C ALA A 100 0.66 -12.41 -4.11
N ARG A 101 -0.13 -12.75 -5.12
CA ARG A 101 0.00 -12.18 -6.47
C ARG A 101 -0.19 -10.66 -6.45
N THR A 102 -1.30 -10.18 -5.91
CA THR A 102 -1.62 -8.75 -5.93
C THR A 102 -0.69 -7.96 -5.02
N ASN A 103 -0.59 -8.35 -3.74
CA ASN A 103 0.10 -7.54 -2.75
C ASN A 103 1.63 -7.63 -2.86
N VAL A 104 2.17 -8.81 -3.19
CA VAL A 104 3.62 -8.99 -3.30
C VAL A 104 4.09 -8.75 -4.72
N MET A 105 3.60 -9.54 -5.69
CA MET A 105 4.07 -9.43 -7.07
C MET A 105 3.68 -8.11 -7.73
N GLY A 106 2.47 -7.60 -7.45
CA GLY A 106 2.03 -6.29 -7.94
C GLY A 106 2.87 -5.15 -7.38
N THR A 107 3.20 -5.18 -6.09
CA THR A 107 4.11 -4.18 -5.48
C THR A 107 5.50 -4.27 -6.10
N LEU A 108 6.02 -5.49 -6.31
CA LEU A 108 7.33 -5.70 -6.94
C LEU A 108 7.35 -5.19 -8.38
N ALA A 109 6.29 -5.42 -9.15
CA ALA A 109 6.18 -4.91 -10.52
C ALA A 109 6.21 -3.37 -10.57
N LEU A 110 5.48 -2.70 -9.66
CA LEU A 110 5.49 -1.24 -9.55
C LEU A 110 6.88 -0.70 -9.15
N LEU A 111 7.52 -1.32 -8.17
CA LEU A 111 8.87 -0.94 -7.71
C LEU A 111 9.89 -1.08 -8.84
N GLN A 112 9.87 -2.20 -9.55
CA GLN A 112 10.81 -2.46 -10.63
C GLN A 112 10.61 -1.50 -11.80
N ALA A 113 9.36 -1.29 -12.21
CA ALA A 113 9.05 -0.34 -13.29
C ALA A 113 9.45 1.10 -12.93
N ALA A 114 9.20 1.52 -11.68
CA ALA A 114 9.60 2.84 -11.20
C ALA A 114 11.12 2.99 -11.15
N LYS A 115 11.82 1.99 -10.60
CA LYS A 115 13.28 1.96 -10.54
C LYS A 115 13.90 2.11 -11.93
N GLU A 116 13.53 1.25 -12.87
CA GLU A 116 14.10 1.26 -14.22
C GLU A 116 13.83 2.57 -14.96
N TYR A 117 12.61 3.09 -14.84
CA TYR A 117 12.27 4.35 -15.46
C TYR A 117 13.04 5.50 -14.83
N TRP A 118 13.05 5.66 -13.52
CA TRP A 118 13.72 6.78 -12.86
C TRP A 118 15.25 6.72 -13.03
N GLU A 119 15.87 5.53 -12.97
CA GLU A 119 17.31 5.37 -13.23
C GLU A 119 17.71 5.71 -14.68
N SER A 120 16.78 5.62 -15.63
CA SER A 120 17.01 5.99 -17.02
C SER A 120 17.02 7.51 -17.25
N LEU A 121 16.57 8.30 -16.27
CA LEU A 121 16.55 9.76 -16.36
C LEU A 121 17.86 10.38 -15.86
N PRO A 122 18.28 11.54 -16.39
CA PRO A 122 19.48 12.24 -15.90
C PRO A 122 19.44 12.55 -14.41
N GLU A 123 18.28 12.99 -13.93
CA GLU A 123 18.01 13.33 -12.51
C GLU A 123 17.82 12.11 -11.62
N LYS A 124 17.63 10.92 -12.20
CA LYS A 124 17.39 9.64 -11.49
C LYS A 124 16.27 9.78 -10.44
N TYR A 125 16.62 9.67 -9.17
CA TYR A 125 15.67 9.70 -8.05
C TYR A 125 15.37 11.09 -7.50
N GLU A 126 16.01 12.14 -8.02
CA GLU A 126 15.77 13.49 -7.55
C GLU A 126 14.31 13.92 -7.82
N GLY A 127 13.63 14.35 -6.77
CA GLY A 127 12.21 14.74 -6.83
C GLY A 127 11.22 13.59 -7.00
N LYS A 128 11.68 12.34 -7.00
CA LYS A 128 10.82 11.14 -7.12
C LYS A 128 10.37 10.63 -5.74
N ARG A 129 9.28 9.84 -5.70
CA ARG A 129 8.79 9.22 -4.47
C ARG A 129 7.93 7.99 -4.75
N PHE A 130 8.23 6.91 -4.04
CA PHE A 130 7.35 5.74 -3.94
C PHE A 130 6.77 5.67 -2.53
N TYR A 131 5.48 5.90 -2.40
CA TYR A 131 4.78 5.92 -1.12
C TYR A 131 3.89 4.68 -1.02
N HIS A 132 4.20 3.76 -0.13
CA HIS A 132 3.52 2.49 0.06
C HIS A 132 2.63 2.54 1.30
N ILE A 133 1.35 2.23 1.11
CA ILE A 133 0.38 2.14 2.20
C ILE A 133 0.30 0.69 2.67
N SER A 134 0.70 0.44 3.90
CA SER A 134 0.63 -0.84 4.58
C SER A 134 -0.42 -0.81 5.71
N THR A 135 -0.34 -1.73 6.62
CA THR A 135 -1.29 -1.94 7.72
C THR A 135 -0.55 -2.24 9.03
N ASP A 136 -1.13 -1.88 10.15
CA ASP A 136 -0.66 -2.25 11.48
C ASP A 136 -0.75 -3.77 11.73
N GLU A 137 -1.56 -4.51 10.99
CA GLU A 137 -1.64 -5.98 11.08
C GLU A 137 -0.32 -6.70 10.77
N VAL A 138 0.66 -6.03 10.14
CA VAL A 138 2.00 -6.59 9.93
C VAL A 138 2.76 -6.79 11.24
N TYR A 139 2.42 -6.04 12.28
CA TYR A 139 2.98 -6.18 13.63
C TYR A 139 2.36 -7.34 14.43
N GLY A 140 1.23 -7.86 13.98
CA GLY A 140 0.48 -8.93 14.63
C GLY A 140 -0.69 -8.41 15.47
N ALA A 141 -0.95 -9.06 16.60
CA ALA A 141 -2.01 -8.66 17.53
C ALA A 141 -1.40 -8.08 18.81
N LEU A 142 -1.99 -7.00 19.30
CA LEU A 142 -1.71 -6.53 20.66
C LEU A 142 -2.19 -7.60 21.65
N GLU A 143 -1.38 -7.90 22.67
CA GLU A 143 -1.77 -8.81 23.73
C GLU A 143 -2.89 -8.15 24.55
N MET A 144 -4.14 -8.50 24.28
CA MET A 144 -5.23 -8.18 25.17
C MET A 144 -5.15 -9.09 26.39
N ASN A 145 -5.54 -8.61 27.58
CA ASN A 145 -5.61 -9.39 28.82
C ASN A 145 -6.32 -10.73 28.55
N ARG A 146 -5.53 -11.80 28.38
CA ARG A 146 -6.10 -13.15 28.22
C ARG A 146 -6.49 -13.67 29.58
N PRO A 147 -7.60 -14.42 29.69
CA PRO A 147 -7.89 -15.17 30.91
C PRO A 147 -6.68 -16.05 31.26
N GLU A 148 -6.31 -16.10 32.53
CA GLU A 148 -5.22 -16.95 33.00
C GLU A 148 -5.39 -18.40 32.50
N GLY A 149 -4.35 -18.97 31.92
CA GLY A 149 -4.30 -20.36 31.47
C GLY A 149 -4.39 -20.60 29.97
N ILE A 150 -4.69 -19.62 29.13
CA ILE A 150 -4.70 -19.79 27.67
C ILE A 150 -3.32 -19.41 27.10
N LYS A 151 -2.51 -20.41 26.72
CA LYS A 151 -1.25 -20.19 26.01
C LYS A 151 -1.53 -19.74 24.56
N PRO A 152 -0.79 -18.72 24.05
CA PRO A 152 -0.87 -18.37 22.62
C PRO A 152 -0.42 -19.56 21.77
N PRO A 153 -1.05 -19.83 20.62
CA PRO A 153 -0.72 -20.97 19.77
C PRO A 153 0.73 -20.97 19.24
N TYR A 154 1.44 -19.85 19.35
CA TYR A 154 2.83 -19.67 18.89
C TYR A 154 3.74 -19.04 19.95
N ALA A 155 3.54 -19.37 21.23
CA ALA A 155 4.43 -18.89 22.28
C ALA A 155 5.85 -19.48 22.09
N THR A 156 6.77 -18.68 21.56
CA THR A 156 8.20 -19.00 21.62
C THR A 156 8.71 -18.69 23.03
N ALA A 157 9.71 -19.45 23.51
CA ALA A 157 10.27 -19.36 24.86
C ALA A 157 10.86 -17.98 25.25
N ALA A 158 10.82 -17.00 24.33
CA ALA A 158 11.33 -15.65 24.55
C ALA A 158 10.30 -14.65 25.14
N SER A 159 9.03 -15.03 25.28
CA SER A 159 7.98 -14.13 25.76
C SER A 159 7.66 -14.24 27.25
N SER A 160 8.61 -14.66 28.09
CA SER A 160 8.39 -14.91 29.54
C SER A 160 8.60 -13.68 30.44
N THR A 161 8.79 -12.49 29.90
CA THR A 161 8.74 -11.27 30.71
C THR A 161 7.30 -10.79 30.79
N GLN A 162 6.61 -11.15 31.86
CA GLN A 162 5.36 -10.52 32.31
C GLN A 162 5.65 -9.04 32.64
N HIS A 163 5.67 -8.19 31.65
CA HIS A 163 5.46 -6.78 31.90
C HIS A 163 3.93 -6.59 32.05
N HIS A 164 3.48 -6.20 33.22
CA HIS A 164 2.19 -5.57 33.41
C HIS A 164 2.23 -4.25 32.63
N LEU A 165 1.84 -4.30 31.36
CA LEU A 165 1.79 -3.11 30.50
C LEU A 165 0.72 -2.16 31.06
N ALA A 166 1.13 -0.97 31.48
CA ALA A 166 0.21 0.10 31.79
C ALA A 166 -0.58 0.48 30.52
N TYR A 167 -1.80 1.02 30.71
CA TYR A 167 -2.59 1.56 29.58
C TYR A 167 -1.74 2.65 28.89
N GLY A 168 -1.31 2.39 27.66
CA GLY A 168 -0.37 3.24 26.92
C GLY A 168 0.85 2.50 26.40
N ASP A 169 1.24 1.36 27.00
CA ASP A 169 2.35 0.53 26.52
C ASP A 169 1.90 -0.52 25.49
N GLN A 170 0.60 -0.52 25.14
CA GLN A 170 -0.03 -1.47 24.22
C GLN A 170 -0.23 -0.86 22.83
N PHE A 171 0.78 -0.18 22.30
CA PHE A 171 0.75 0.36 20.94
C PHE A 171 1.88 -0.23 20.12
N PHE A 172 1.64 -0.33 18.81
CA PHE A 172 2.72 -0.60 17.87
C PHE A 172 3.56 0.68 17.69
N HIS A 173 4.86 0.48 17.56
CA HIS A 173 5.84 1.51 17.26
C HIS A 173 6.59 1.15 15.97
N GLU A 174 7.34 2.08 15.40
CA GLU A 174 8.08 1.88 14.15
C GLU A 174 9.16 0.80 14.26
N ASP A 175 9.65 0.52 15.46
CA ASP A 175 10.63 -0.54 15.79
C ASP A 175 9.99 -1.85 16.24
N THR A 176 8.65 -1.94 16.32
CA THR A 176 7.95 -3.18 16.65
C THR A 176 8.24 -4.24 15.57
N PRO A 177 8.71 -5.44 15.96
CA PRO A 177 8.98 -6.51 14.99
C PRO A 177 7.72 -6.97 14.27
N TYR A 178 7.82 -7.21 12.96
CA TYR A 178 6.73 -7.77 12.17
C TYR A 178 6.43 -9.21 12.60
N ARG A 179 5.16 -9.50 12.91
CA ARG A 179 4.62 -10.79 13.32
C ARG A 179 3.25 -11.05 12.71
N PRO A 180 3.12 -11.06 11.38
CA PRO A 180 1.82 -11.20 10.72
C PRO A 180 1.16 -12.54 11.03
N HIS A 181 -0.15 -12.55 11.29
CA HIS A 181 -0.90 -13.74 11.70
C HIS A 181 -1.93 -14.23 10.67
N SER A 182 -2.04 -13.56 9.52
CA SER A 182 -2.95 -13.96 8.44
C SER A 182 -2.22 -13.97 7.09
N PRO A 183 -2.74 -14.68 6.05
CA PRO A 183 -2.18 -14.57 4.71
C PRO A 183 -2.21 -13.14 4.16
N TYR A 184 -3.23 -12.34 4.49
CA TYR A 184 -3.29 -10.92 4.18
C TYR A 184 -2.11 -10.16 4.81
N SER A 185 -2.00 -10.20 6.13
CA SER A 185 -0.94 -9.46 6.83
C SER A 185 0.46 -9.95 6.46
N ALA A 186 0.63 -11.26 6.19
CA ALA A 186 1.88 -11.82 5.68
C ALA A 186 2.22 -11.28 4.27
N SER A 187 1.22 -11.14 3.39
CA SER A 187 1.43 -10.57 2.06
C SER A 187 1.79 -9.07 2.12
N LYS A 188 1.20 -8.32 3.04
CA LYS A 188 1.54 -6.90 3.28
C LYS A 188 2.93 -6.75 3.89
N ALA A 189 3.27 -7.55 4.91
CA ALA A 189 4.62 -7.56 5.48
C ALA A 189 5.69 -7.90 4.41
N SER A 190 5.40 -8.85 3.52
CA SER A 190 6.29 -9.19 2.41
C SER A 190 6.49 -8.02 1.45
N SER A 191 5.40 -7.29 1.10
CA SER A 191 5.52 -6.11 0.24
C SER A 191 6.31 -4.98 0.92
N ASP A 192 6.13 -4.76 2.22
CA ASP A 192 6.89 -3.76 2.99
C ASP A 192 8.39 -4.07 2.97
N HIS A 193 8.75 -5.35 3.11
CA HIS A 193 10.15 -5.79 3.02
C HIS A 193 10.75 -5.54 1.62
N PHE A 194 9.98 -5.75 0.54
CA PHE A 194 10.45 -5.39 -0.81
C PHE A 194 10.63 -3.89 -0.97
N VAL A 195 9.69 -3.08 -0.48
CA VAL A 195 9.81 -1.60 -0.54
C VAL A 195 11.06 -1.14 0.19
N ARG A 196 11.33 -1.68 1.40
CA ARG A 196 12.53 -1.40 2.17
C ARG A 196 13.80 -1.89 1.44
N ALA A 197 13.80 -3.11 0.90
CA ALA A 197 14.94 -3.66 0.16
C ALA A 197 15.31 -2.80 -1.06
N TYR A 198 14.31 -2.22 -1.75
CA TYR A 198 14.57 -1.30 -2.87
C TYR A 198 15.21 0.01 -2.40
N HIS A 199 14.84 0.50 -1.22
CA HIS A 199 15.54 1.62 -0.59
C HIS A 199 16.97 1.28 -0.26
N ASP A 200 17.18 0.21 0.51
CA ASP A 200 18.49 -0.15 1.05
C ASP A 200 19.48 -0.58 -0.05
N THR A 201 19.00 -1.25 -1.10
CA THR A 201 19.84 -1.79 -2.18
C THR A 201 20.11 -0.77 -3.28
N TYR A 202 19.09 0.01 -3.67
CA TYR A 202 19.17 0.89 -4.84
C TYR A 202 19.11 2.38 -4.52
N GLY A 203 18.95 2.75 -3.24
CA GLY A 203 18.74 4.14 -2.83
C GLY A 203 17.42 4.74 -3.32
N MET A 204 16.45 3.91 -3.68
CA MET A 204 15.16 4.36 -4.17
C MET A 204 14.42 5.14 -3.07
N PRO A 205 13.84 6.33 -3.34
CA PRO A 205 13.17 7.14 -2.33
C PRO A 205 11.79 6.58 -1.99
N THR A 206 11.74 5.61 -1.09
CA THR A 206 10.52 4.96 -0.65
C THR A 206 10.06 5.43 0.73
N ILE A 207 8.76 5.34 0.98
CA ILE A 207 8.14 5.51 2.29
C ILE A 207 7.16 4.35 2.49
N VAL A 208 7.17 3.74 3.67
CA VAL A 208 6.14 2.78 4.12
C VAL A 208 5.37 3.42 5.26
N THR A 209 4.04 3.33 5.22
CA THR A 209 3.17 3.73 6.33
C THR A 209 2.25 2.59 6.73
N ASN A 210 2.17 2.33 8.02
CA ASN A 210 1.34 1.29 8.60
C ASN A 210 0.09 1.94 9.20
N CYS A 211 -1.01 1.90 8.46
CA CYS A 211 -2.29 2.46 8.90
C CYS A 211 -3.02 1.46 9.80
N SER A 212 -3.64 1.96 10.85
CA SER A 212 -4.68 1.23 11.57
C SER A 212 -6.00 1.24 10.76
N ASN A 213 -7.08 0.70 11.34
CA ASN A 213 -8.37 0.62 10.66
C ASN A 213 -8.90 1.99 10.24
N ASN A 214 -9.23 2.10 8.96
CA ASN A 214 -9.88 3.28 8.39
C ASN A 214 -11.38 3.04 8.28
N TYR A 215 -12.18 4.09 8.41
CA TYR A 215 -13.62 4.07 8.22
C TYR A 215 -14.10 5.38 7.61
N GLY A 216 -15.19 5.35 6.86
CA GLY A 216 -15.74 6.56 6.27
C GLY A 216 -16.58 6.31 5.02
N PRO A 217 -16.96 7.38 4.30
CA PRO A 217 -17.71 7.28 3.05
C PRO A 217 -16.98 6.44 1.99
N TYR A 218 -17.75 5.73 1.16
CA TYR A 218 -17.26 4.84 0.09
C TYR A 218 -16.59 3.54 0.58
N GLN A 219 -16.59 3.27 1.88
CA GLN A 219 -16.14 1.97 2.38
C GLN A 219 -17.06 0.87 1.84
N PHE A 220 -16.45 -0.19 1.29
CA PHE A 220 -17.20 -1.36 0.84
C PHE A 220 -17.76 -2.09 2.08
N PRO A 221 -19.06 -2.48 2.07
CA PRO A 221 -19.70 -3.16 3.19
C PRO A 221 -19.10 -4.53 3.47
#